data_431fea0ea21599c95b1486336c4bad0f
#
_entry.id   431fea0ea21599c95b1486336c4bad0f
#
_cell.length_a   1.000
_cell.length_b   1.000
_cell.length_c   1.000
_cell.angle_alpha   90.00
_cell.angle_beta   90.00
_cell.angle_gamma   90.00
#
_symmetry.space_group_name_H-M   'P 1'
#
loop_
_entity.id
_entity.type
_entity.pdbx_description
1 polymer ?
#
loop_
_entity_poly.entity_id
_entity_poly.type
_entity_poly.pdbx_seq_one_letter_code
_entity_poly.pdbx_strand_id
1 'polypeptide(L)'
;DSSLNLRSDSGESLASLAHYFAQTERNTMPVLRIADMATVNALEAFARENDLGDVTLLSDNVELLASARRAIPAVRTAVDFSGLSILGNSAQDILQVVSATNRAKAKIAVLPAVMTNRTTVAHLQRLLITPWAKSSARTQAEAAEVLTTGVNGVSSADASVYSAVLKKLPANTLLRKPLVTGHRGMPGTTDENTLEGAKAAVAAGADAVENDIYMTTDRHLVIMHDATVNRTTTGTGNIESMTLAQVRALKTKPSGYSVPTLQEFFAEFKGRNVTHFIELKSASAGIVPLLKEELEKAGVKDQVVAISFLGDQLNRMTATLPEISNGFLNSTADNADLGVSLRNILNAT
;
A
#
# COMPACT_ATOMS: atom_id res chain seq x y z
N ASP A 1 12.06 26.33 5.79
CA ASP A 1 11.63 26.99 7.03
C ASP A 1 10.26 27.66 6.83
N SER A 2 9.68 28.20 7.88
CA SER A 2 8.34 28.83 7.86
C SER A 2 8.22 30.09 6.99
N SER A 3 9.32 30.65 6.54
CA SER A 3 9.36 31.71 5.51
C SER A 3 9.46 31.15 4.09
N LEU A 4 9.33 29.84 3.92
CA LEU A 4 9.46 29.09 2.68
C LEU A 4 10.81 29.30 1.97
N ASN A 5 11.88 29.54 2.74
CA ASN A 5 13.24 29.47 2.22
C ASN A 5 13.71 27.99 2.25
N LEU A 6 14.21 27.57 1.10
CA LEU A 6 14.87 26.27 0.95
C LEU A 6 16.27 26.36 1.57
N ARG A 7 16.59 25.41 2.44
CA ARG A 7 17.89 25.35 3.12
C ARG A 7 18.56 24.02 2.86
N SER A 8 19.88 24.05 2.80
CA SER A 8 20.70 22.84 2.82
C SER A 8 20.64 22.17 4.20
N ASP A 9 21.14 20.93 4.30
CA ASP A 9 21.29 20.22 5.59
C ASP A 9 22.24 20.98 6.56
N SER A 10 23.14 21.81 6.05
CA SER A 10 24.01 22.71 6.84
C SER A 10 23.31 24.01 7.29
N GLY A 11 22.05 24.24 6.88
CA GLY A 11 21.27 25.44 7.20
C GLY A 11 21.48 26.61 6.27
N GLU A 12 22.31 26.50 5.22
CA GLU A 12 22.55 27.53 4.23
C GLU A 12 21.27 27.78 3.41
N SER A 13 20.94 29.06 3.18
CA SER A 13 19.80 29.43 2.34
C SER A 13 20.15 29.25 0.86
N LEU A 14 19.39 28.41 0.16
CA LEU A 14 19.60 28.08 -1.24
C LEU A 14 18.75 28.97 -2.16
N ALA A 15 17.45 29.05 -1.90
CA ALA A 15 16.48 29.83 -2.66
C ALA A 15 15.17 29.94 -1.88
N SER A 16 14.23 30.78 -2.31
CA SER A 16 12.85 30.72 -1.85
C SER A 16 12.07 29.70 -2.66
N LEU A 17 11.05 29.08 -2.04
CA LEU A 17 10.13 28.16 -2.74
C LEU A 17 9.40 28.90 -3.89
N ALA A 18 9.03 30.18 -3.68
CA ALA A 18 8.42 31.02 -4.72
C ALA A 18 9.33 31.16 -5.94
N HIS A 19 10.63 31.38 -5.73
CA HIS A 19 11.60 31.48 -6.83
C HIS A 19 11.68 30.16 -7.62
N TYR A 20 11.67 29.01 -6.92
CA TYR A 20 11.64 27.70 -7.58
C TYR A 20 10.37 27.52 -8.44
N PHE A 21 9.20 27.90 -7.91
CA PHE A 21 7.93 27.75 -8.63
C PHE A 21 7.76 28.76 -9.79
N ALA A 22 8.45 29.89 -9.75
CA ALA A 22 8.45 30.89 -10.85
C ALA A 22 9.26 30.43 -12.07
N GLN A 23 10.05 29.37 -11.98
CA GLN A 23 10.82 28.84 -13.12
C GLN A 23 9.89 28.22 -14.17
N THR A 24 10.07 28.60 -15.43
CA THR A 24 9.27 28.12 -16.57
C THR A 24 9.56 26.65 -16.91
N GLU A 25 10.78 26.18 -16.66
CA GLU A 25 11.19 24.80 -16.89
C GLU A 25 11.66 24.17 -15.57
N ARG A 26 10.82 23.30 -15.01
CA ARG A 26 11.13 22.53 -13.81
C ARG A 26 11.33 21.06 -14.19
N ASN A 27 12.57 20.60 -14.12
CA ASN A 27 12.97 19.24 -14.49
C ASN A 27 13.05 18.29 -13.28
N THR A 28 12.61 18.74 -12.09
CA THR A 28 12.69 17.99 -10.84
C THR A 28 11.36 18.05 -10.09
N MET A 29 11.03 16.98 -9.40
CA MET A 29 9.93 16.94 -8.42
C MET A 29 10.53 17.17 -7.03
N PRO A 30 10.16 18.27 -6.33
CA PRO A 30 10.79 18.62 -5.07
C PRO A 30 10.36 17.66 -3.94
N VAL A 31 11.35 17.26 -3.13
CA VAL A 31 11.13 16.58 -1.85
C VAL A 31 11.58 17.55 -0.76
N LEU A 32 10.62 18.05 0.01
CA LEU A 32 10.85 19.08 1.01
C LEU A 32 10.78 18.47 2.42
N ARG A 33 11.87 18.54 3.17
CA ARG A 33 11.86 18.18 4.60
C ARG A 33 11.14 19.26 5.39
N ILE A 34 10.15 18.86 6.19
CA ILE A 34 9.41 19.73 7.10
C ILE A 34 9.66 19.31 8.55
N ALA A 35 9.71 20.26 9.47
CA ALA A 35 10.03 20.03 10.87
C ALA A 35 8.93 20.51 11.85
N ASP A 36 8.04 21.44 11.41
CA ASP A 36 7.08 22.09 12.28
C ASP A 36 5.79 22.50 11.57
N MET A 37 4.75 22.78 12.35
CA MET A 37 3.45 23.22 11.86
C MET A 37 3.46 24.63 11.27
N ALA A 38 4.40 25.50 11.67
CA ALA A 38 4.49 26.83 11.07
C ALA A 38 4.87 26.73 9.60
N THR A 39 5.77 25.82 9.26
CA THR A 39 6.11 25.48 7.86
C THR A 39 4.92 24.89 7.10
N VAL A 40 4.13 24.01 7.72
CA VAL A 40 2.92 23.45 7.11
C VAL A 40 1.89 24.55 6.80
N ASN A 41 1.64 25.45 7.74
CA ASN A 41 0.70 26.56 7.57
C ASN A 41 1.15 27.52 6.45
N ALA A 42 2.45 27.80 6.35
CA ALA A 42 3.01 28.60 5.27
C ALA A 42 2.86 27.91 3.89
N LEU A 43 3.07 26.59 3.83
CA LEU A 43 2.85 25.79 2.61
C LEU A 43 1.38 25.74 2.23
N GLU A 44 0.47 25.65 3.20
CA GLU A 44 -0.98 25.70 2.94
C GLU A 44 -1.39 27.05 2.32
N ALA A 45 -0.88 28.15 2.87
CA ALA A 45 -1.13 29.46 2.28
C ALA A 45 -0.57 29.57 0.85
N PHE A 46 0.64 29.07 0.63
CA PHE A 46 1.30 29.04 -0.67
C PHE A 46 0.54 28.18 -1.70
N ALA A 47 -0.06 27.09 -1.26
CA ALA A 47 -0.82 26.17 -2.10
C ALA A 47 -2.12 26.77 -2.69
N ARG A 48 -2.58 27.89 -2.14
CA ARG A 48 -3.78 28.59 -2.67
C ARG A 48 -3.53 29.24 -4.03
N GLU A 49 -2.27 29.57 -4.32
CA GLU A 49 -1.85 30.24 -5.55
C GLU A 49 -0.93 29.38 -6.42
N ASN A 50 -0.47 28.23 -5.89
CA ASN A 50 0.50 27.37 -6.56
C ASN A 50 0.05 25.91 -6.51
N ASP A 51 0.23 25.18 -7.62
CA ASP A 51 0.01 23.75 -7.66
C ASP A 51 1.18 23.00 -7.01
N LEU A 52 0.90 22.35 -5.88
CA LEU A 52 1.86 21.52 -5.14
C LEU A 52 1.70 20.00 -5.44
N GLY A 53 0.97 19.62 -6.48
CA GLY A 53 0.73 18.20 -6.81
C GLY A 53 1.99 17.36 -7.04
N ASP A 54 3.10 17.98 -7.43
CA ASP A 54 4.40 17.33 -7.62
C ASP A 54 5.28 17.33 -6.36
N VAL A 55 4.88 18.05 -5.30
CA VAL A 55 5.68 18.15 -4.08
C VAL A 55 5.50 16.93 -3.19
N THR A 56 6.60 16.42 -2.66
CA THR A 56 6.60 15.42 -1.59
C THR A 56 7.11 16.07 -0.30
N LEU A 57 6.35 15.94 0.79
CA LEU A 57 6.76 16.41 2.12
C LEU A 57 7.37 15.23 2.88
N LEU A 58 8.58 15.42 3.41
CA LEU A 58 9.36 14.41 4.12
C LEU A 58 9.53 14.81 5.58
N SER A 59 9.26 13.92 6.51
CA SER A 59 9.54 14.08 7.94
C SER A 59 9.64 12.72 8.63
N ASP A 60 10.26 12.66 9.79
CA ASP A 60 10.18 11.54 10.73
C ASP A 60 8.98 11.66 11.69
N ASN A 61 8.34 12.83 11.71
CA ASN A 61 7.15 13.09 12.53
C ASN A 61 5.87 12.72 11.78
N VAL A 62 5.29 11.57 12.14
CA VAL A 62 4.07 11.00 11.56
C VAL A 62 2.87 11.95 11.65
N GLU A 63 2.66 12.58 12.81
CA GLU A 63 1.50 13.45 13.04
C GLU A 63 1.63 14.78 12.28
N LEU A 64 2.85 15.28 12.11
CA LEU A 64 3.13 16.45 11.29
C LEU A 64 2.78 16.17 9.82
N LEU A 65 3.20 15.02 9.28
CA LEU A 65 2.88 14.60 7.92
C LEU A 65 1.37 14.40 7.71
N ALA A 66 0.70 13.75 8.66
CA ALA A 66 -0.75 13.57 8.61
C ALA A 66 -1.49 14.91 8.61
N SER A 67 -1.00 15.89 9.38
CA SER A 67 -1.55 17.24 9.43
C SER A 67 -1.31 18.00 8.12
N ALA A 68 -0.09 17.91 7.57
CA ALA A 68 0.25 18.50 6.29
C ALA A 68 -0.61 17.93 5.15
N ARG A 69 -0.83 16.61 5.12
CA ARG A 69 -1.67 15.95 4.11
C ARG A 69 -3.15 16.35 4.21
N ARG A 70 -3.66 16.62 5.43
CA ARG A 70 -5.02 17.17 5.63
C ARG A 70 -5.14 18.61 5.14
N ALA A 71 -4.13 19.44 5.46
CA ALA A 71 -4.11 20.87 5.07
C ALA A 71 -3.94 21.05 3.55
N ILE A 72 -3.10 20.19 2.94
CA ILE A 72 -2.74 20.29 1.52
C ILE A 72 -2.96 18.92 0.86
N PRO A 73 -4.19 18.56 0.47
CA PRO A 73 -4.50 17.23 -0.09
C PRO A 73 -3.75 16.85 -1.37
N ALA A 74 -3.20 17.81 -2.10
CA ALA A 74 -2.47 17.56 -3.35
C ALA A 74 -1.04 17.04 -3.13
N VAL A 75 -0.39 17.36 -2.00
CA VAL A 75 0.99 16.92 -1.77
C VAL A 75 1.09 15.42 -1.48
N ARG A 76 2.22 14.82 -1.84
CA ARG A 76 2.61 13.50 -1.35
C ARG A 76 3.32 13.64 -0.02
N THR A 77 3.25 12.60 0.81
CA THR A 77 3.98 12.53 2.07
C THR A 77 4.90 11.31 2.09
N ALA A 78 6.04 11.44 2.76
CA ALA A 78 7.05 10.40 2.93
C ALA A 78 7.52 10.38 4.38
N VAL A 79 7.55 9.20 5.00
CA VAL A 79 8.07 9.04 6.37
C VAL A 79 9.55 8.68 6.31
N ASP A 80 10.38 9.40 7.06
CA ASP A 80 11.81 9.15 7.14
C ASP A 80 12.15 8.25 8.34
N PHE A 81 12.41 6.97 8.07
CA PHE A 81 12.87 6.00 9.05
C PHE A 81 14.40 5.87 9.08
N SER A 82 15.13 6.61 8.24
CA SER A 82 16.57 6.40 8.05
C SER A 82 17.43 6.66 9.30
N GLY A 83 16.91 7.44 10.25
CA GLY A 83 17.56 7.70 11.54
C GLY A 83 17.22 6.70 12.65
N LEU A 84 16.31 5.74 12.42
CA LEU A 84 15.88 4.79 13.44
C LEU A 84 16.78 3.54 13.47
N SER A 85 17.60 3.43 14.50
CA SER A 85 18.51 2.28 14.69
C SER A 85 17.83 1.04 15.29
N ILE A 86 16.57 1.16 15.75
CA ILE A 86 15.84 0.06 16.41
C ILE A 86 15.10 -0.84 15.44
N LEU A 87 14.97 -0.46 14.18
CA LEU A 87 14.30 -1.27 13.16
C LEU A 87 15.22 -2.35 12.62
N GLY A 88 14.68 -3.55 12.45
CA GLY A 88 15.30 -4.69 11.79
C GLY A 88 14.48 -5.17 10.59
N ASN A 89 14.43 -6.48 10.37
CA ASN A 89 13.74 -7.10 9.23
C ASN A 89 12.66 -8.12 9.67
N SER A 90 12.23 -8.07 10.93
CA SER A 90 11.17 -8.93 11.43
C SER A 90 9.80 -8.49 10.88
N ALA A 91 8.80 -9.38 10.96
CA ALA A 91 7.41 -9.04 10.64
C ALA A 91 6.91 -7.85 11.47
N GLN A 92 7.35 -7.74 12.73
CA GLN A 92 7.00 -6.61 13.61
C GLN A 92 7.60 -5.29 13.11
N ASP A 93 8.86 -5.29 12.64
CA ASP A 93 9.49 -4.09 12.06
C ASP A 93 8.77 -3.66 10.78
N ILE A 94 8.41 -4.62 9.91
CA ILE A 94 7.61 -4.37 8.71
C ILE A 94 6.29 -3.70 9.08
N LEU A 95 5.54 -4.26 10.04
CA LEU A 95 4.26 -3.69 10.48
C LEU A 95 4.41 -2.31 11.11
N GLN A 96 5.51 -2.06 11.82
CA GLN A 96 5.81 -0.73 12.38
C GLN A 96 5.99 0.31 11.27
N VAL A 97 6.75 -0.02 10.21
CA VAL A 97 6.93 0.86 9.05
C VAL A 97 5.61 1.08 8.34
N VAL A 98 4.84 0.03 8.08
CA VAL A 98 3.52 0.12 7.42
C VAL A 98 2.56 0.98 8.23
N SER A 99 2.43 0.72 9.54
CA SER A 99 1.54 1.45 10.43
C SER A 99 1.87 2.95 10.48
N ALA A 100 3.15 3.29 10.67
CA ALA A 100 3.57 4.68 10.72
C ALA A 100 3.36 5.40 9.39
N THR A 101 3.64 4.71 8.26
CA THR A 101 3.43 5.27 6.92
C THR A 101 1.94 5.52 6.64
N ASN A 102 1.06 4.56 6.96
CA ASN A 102 -0.39 4.72 6.80
C ASN A 102 -0.96 5.84 7.71
N ARG A 103 -0.52 5.92 8.97
CA ARG A 103 -0.93 6.98 9.90
C ARG A 103 -0.50 8.36 9.43
N ALA A 104 0.67 8.47 8.79
CA ALA A 104 1.15 9.69 8.16
C ALA A 104 0.37 10.07 6.89
N LYS A 105 -0.62 9.25 6.49
CA LYS A 105 -1.30 9.36 5.17
C LYS A 105 -0.29 9.37 4.01
N ALA A 106 0.79 8.62 4.18
CA ALA A 106 1.88 8.46 3.22
C ALA A 106 1.82 7.10 2.51
N LYS A 107 2.56 7.00 1.42
CA LYS A 107 2.85 5.72 0.75
C LYS A 107 4.36 5.50 0.60
N ILE A 108 5.17 6.51 0.88
CA ILE A 108 6.63 6.46 0.76
C ILE A 108 7.25 6.31 2.15
N ALA A 109 8.15 5.34 2.26
CA ALA A 109 8.98 5.09 3.45
C ALA A 109 10.45 5.17 3.06
N VAL A 110 11.21 6.10 3.65
CA VAL A 110 12.67 6.17 3.49
C VAL A 110 13.29 5.26 4.55
N LEU A 111 13.88 4.16 4.09
CA LEU A 111 14.32 3.06 4.95
C LEU A 111 15.74 3.27 5.50
N PRO A 112 16.03 2.79 6.72
CA PRO A 112 17.40 2.64 7.21
C PRO A 112 18.15 1.56 6.41
N ALA A 113 19.47 1.61 6.42
CA ALA A 113 20.32 0.71 5.65
C ALA A 113 20.03 -0.78 5.93
N VAL A 114 19.76 -1.16 7.19
CA VAL A 114 19.45 -2.54 7.61
C VAL A 114 18.20 -3.11 6.92
N MET A 115 17.22 -2.28 6.60
CA MET A 115 16.00 -2.67 5.90
C MET A 115 16.13 -2.59 4.36
N THR A 116 17.22 -2.01 3.86
CA THR A 116 17.46 -1.84 2.42
C THR A 116 18.07 -3.12 1.84
N ASN A 117 17.26 -4.16 1.77
CA ASN A 117 17.59 -5.45 1.16
C ASN A 117 16.41 -5.96 0.34
N ARG A 118 16.68 -6.86 -0.63
CA ARG A 118 15.67 -7.32 -1.60
C ARG A 118 14.44 -7.92 -0.95
N THR A 119 14.59 -8.70 0.11
CA THR A 119 13.46 -9.39 0.78
C THR A 119 12.53 -8.40 1.45
N THR A 120 13.08 -7.50 2.27
CA THR A 120 12.32 -6.47 2.99
C THR A 120 11.69 -5.46 2.04
N VAL A 121 12.44 -5.01 1.04
CA VAL A 121 11.93 -4.10 0.01
C VAL A 121 10.75 -4.72 -0.74
N ALA A 122 10.87 -5.97 -1.21
CA ALA A 122 9.79 -6.66 -1.89
C ALA A 122 8.58 -6.92 -0.97
N HIS A 123 8.80 -7.21 0.31
CA HIS A 123 7.72 -7.39 1.29
C HIS A 123 6.92 -6.09 1.46
N LEU A 124 7.59 -4.96 1.71
CA LEU A 124 6.95 -3.65 1.83
C LEU A 124 6.18 -3.26 0.56
N GLN A 125 6.75 -3.54 -0.63
CA GLN A 125 6.08 -3.27 -1.90
C GLN A 125 4.78 -4.07 -2.05
N ARG A 126 4.76 -5.34 -1.63
CA ARG A 126 3.52 -6.15 -1.61
C ARG A 126 2.47 -5.63 -0.64
N LEU A 127 2.89 -4.91 0.41
CA LEU A 127 2.01 -4.21 1.35
C LEU A 127 1.68 -2.78 0.92
N LEU A 128 1.85 -2.44 -0.37
CA LEU A 128 1.56 -1.14 -0.97
C LEU A 128 2.38 0.03 -0.40
N ILE A 129 3.53 -0.24 0.17
CA ILE A 129 4.51 0.79 0.56
C ILE A 129 5.49 0.99 -0.58
N THR A 130 5.91 2.24 -0.79
CA THR A 130 6.92 2.65 -1.77
C THR A 130 8.25 2.88 -1.05
N PRO A 131 9.13 1.86 -0.93
CA PRO A 131 10.38 1.98 -0.18
C PRO A 131 11.42 2.80 -0.95
N TRP A 132 11.97 3.80 -0.29
CA TRP A 132 13.16 4.53 -0.72
C TRP A 132 14.33 4.16 0.18
N ALA A 133 15.54 4.07 -0.37
CA ALA A 133 16.76 3.87 0.39
C ALA A 133 17.41 5.22 0.75
N LYS A 134 17.82 5.39 2.00
CA LYS A 134 18.83 6.38 2.35
C LYS A 134 20.20 5.78 2.09
N SER A 135 21.02 6.40 1.24
CA SER A 135 22.30 5.83 0.84
C SER A 135 23.43 6.84 0.83
N SER A 136 24.60 6.40 1.28
CA SER A 136 25.85 7.12 1.25
C SER A 136 26.85 6.53 0.22
N ALA A 137 26.38 5.76 -0.77
CA ALA A 137 27.21 5.16 -1.81
C ALA A 137 28.04 6.22 -2.51
N ARG A 138 29.33 5.91 -2.72
CA ARG A 138 30.31 6.77 -3.38
C ARG A 138 30.90 6.13 -4.62
N THR A 139 30.67 4.83 -4.80
CA THR A 139 31.13 4.05 -5.95
C THR A 139 29.95 3.50 -6.73
N GLN A 140 30.17 3.19 -8.02
CA GLN A 140 29.15 2.55 -8.83
C GLN A 140 28.81 1.14 -8.34
N ALA A 141 29.73 0.43 -7.72
CA ALA A 141 29.47 -0.88 -7.12
C ALA A 141 28.47 -0.76 -5.96
N GLU A 142 28.72 0.11 -5.01
CA GLU A 142 27.79 0.37 -3.88
C GLU A 142 26.42 0.87 -4.38
N ALA A 143 26.40 1.75 -5.39
CA ALA A 143 25.15 2.21 -5.98
C ALA A 143 24.37 1.07 -6.66
N ALA A 144 25.07 0.15 -7.34
CA ALA A 144 24.47 -1.03 -7.96
C ALA A 144 23.86 -1.98 -6.90
N GLU A 145 24.52 -2.17 -5.76
CA GLU A 145 24.00 -2.97 -4.66
C GLU A 145 22.66 -2.40 -4.16
N VAL A 146 22.57 -1.08 -3.96
CA VAL A 146 21.31 -0.42 -3.55
C VAL A 146 20.24 -0.57 -4.62
N LEU A 147 20.55 -0.28 -5.88
CA LEU A 147 19.57 -0.36 -6.98
C LEU A 147 19.03 -1.78 -7.17
N THR A 148 19.86 -2.81 -7.01
CA THR A 148 19.46 -4.21 -7.18
C THR A 148 18.60 -4.74 -6.04
N THR A 149 18.44 -4.00 -4.94
CA THR A 149 17.43 -4.32 -3.93
C THR A 149 16.01 -4.14 -4.44
N GLY A 150 15.82 -3.34 -5.52
CA GLY A 150 14.52 -3.06 -6.11
C GLY A 150 13.78 -1.90 -5.46
N VAL A 151 14.45 -1.03 -4.69
CA VAL A 151 13.84 0.18 -4.10
C VAL A 151 13.23 1.09 -5.17
N ASN A 152 12.20 1.81 -4.81
CA ASN A 152 11.49 2.73 -5.70
C ASN A 152 12.23 4.07 -5.90
N GLY A 153 13.08 4.42 -4.95
CA GLY A 153 13.88 5.65 -4.98
C GLY A 153 15.10 5.56 -4.08
N VAL A 154 16.03 6.47 -4.28
CA VAL A 154 17.23 6.58 -3.47
C VAL A 154 17.39 8.04 -3.04
N SER A 155 17.55 8.28 -1.74
CA SER A 155 17.98 9.56 -1.16
C SER A 155 19.50 9.51 -0.98
N SER A 156 20.23 10.32 -1.72
CA SER A 156 21.70 10.38 -1.70
C SER A 156 22.18 11.83 -1.87
N ALA A 157 23.33 12.15 -1.28
CA ALA A 157 24.00 13.41 -1.51
C ALA A 157 24.63 13.51 -2.91
N ASP A 158 24.95 12.37 -3.54
CA ASP A 158 25.50 12.29 -4.88
C ASP A 158 24.66 11.35 -5.76
N ALA A 159 23.85 11.95 -6.63
CA ALA A 159 23.05 11.21 -7.60
C ALA A 159 23.86 10.72 -8.82
N SER A 160 25.07 11.23 -9.02
CA SER A 160 25.85 10.95 -10.22
C SER A 160 26.30 9.49 -10.31
N VAL A 161 26.64 8.87 -9.17
CA VAL A 161 27.03 7.43 -9.10
C VAL A 161 25.88 6.52 -9.51
N TYR A 162 24.65 6.84 -9.13
CA TYR A 162 23.46 6.08 -9.52
C TYR A 162 23.12 6.27 -10.99
N SER A 163 23.18 7.53 -11.47
CA SER A 163 22.98 7.85 -12.88
C SER A 163 23.99 7.12 -13.78
N ALA A 164 25.24 7.03 -13.35
CA ALA A 164 26.29 6.30 -14.07
C ALA A 164 26.02 4.80 -14.16
N VAL A 165 25.46 4.18 -13.11
CA VAL A 165 25.03 2.77 -13.13
C VAL A 165 23.85 2.59 -14.06
N LEU A 166 22.80 3.40 -13.90
CA LEU A 166 21.57 3.30 -14.70
C LEU A 166 21.84 3.43 -16.20
N LYS A 167 22.76 4.32 -16.61
CA LYS A 167 23.17 4.49 -18.02
C LYS A 167 23.87 3.27 -18.62
N LYS A 168 24.43 2.38 -17.79
CA LYS A 168 25.11 1.15 -18.23
C LYS A 168 24.15 -0.04 -18.38
N LEU A 169 22.95 0.06 -17.83
CA LEU A 169 21.97 -1.02 -17.92
C LEU A 169 21.38 -1.07 -19.34
N PRO A 170 21.08 -2.26 -19.86
CA PRO A 170 20.33 -2.41 -21.11
C PRO A 170 19.02 -1.62 -21.07
N ALA A 171 18.55 -1.07 -22.21
CA ALA A 171 17.38 -0.19 -22.31
C ALA A 171 16.20 -0.92 -21.78
N ASN A 172 15.79 -1.91 -21.58
CA ASN A 172 14.57 -2.53 -21.02
C ASN A 172 14.83 -3.27 -19.69
N THR A 173 15.89 -2.89 -18.95
CA THR A 173 16.19 -3.51 -17.67
C THR A 173 15.12 -3.15 -16.63
N LEU A 174 14.52 -4.15 -16.01
CA LEU A 174 13.65 -4.01 -14.85
C LEU A 174 14.47 -4.28 -13.58
N LEU A 175 14.72 -3.24 -12.80
CA LEU A 175 15.37 -3.35 -11.49
C LEU A 175 14.46 -3.95 -10.42
N ARG A 176 13.16 -3.89 -10.67
CA ARG A 176 12.11 -4.41 -9.81
C ARG A 176 11.16 -5.30 -10.60
N LYS A 177 10.87 -6.49 -10.06
CA LYS A 177 9.85 -7.38 -10.61
C LYS A 177 8.47 -6.73 -10.51
N PRO A 178 7.61 -6.75 -11.55
CA PRO A 178 6.21 -6.42 -11.42
C PRO A 178 5.51 -7.30 -10.39
N LEU A 179 4.60 -6.73 -9.62
CA LEU A 179 3.74 -7.49 -8.71
C LEU A 179 2.70 -8.28 -9.53
N VAL A 180 2.66 -9.59 -9.32
CA VAL A 180 1.69 -10.48 -9.96
C VAL A 180 0.65 -10.88 -8.94
N THR A 181 -0.62 -10.54 -9.20
CA THR A 181 -1.74 -10.86 -8.31
C THR A 181 -2.71 -11.82 -9.00
N GLY A 182 -3.00 -12.94 -8.35
CA GLY A 182 -4.04 -13.88 -8.77
C GLY A 182 -5.42 -13.35 -8.37
N HIS A 183 -6.15 -12.70 -9.31
CA HIS A 183 -7.50 -12.17 -9.08
C HIS A 183 -8.48 -13.31 -8.86
N ARG A 184 -9.06 -13.42 -7.66
CA ARG A 184 -9.88 -14.53 -7.18
C ARG A 184 -9.17 -15.89 -7.25
N GLY A 185 -7.86 -15.89 -7.13
CA GLY A 185 -7.00 -17.06 -7.36
C GLY A 185 -6.58 -17.20 -8.84
N MET A 186 -6.93 -18.33 -9.47
CA MET A 186 -6.60 -18.64 -10.86
C MET A 186 -7.84 -19.15 -11.62
N PRO A 187 -8.89 -18.30 -11.83
CA PRO A 187 -10.20 -18.71 -12.34
C PRO A 187 -10.19 -19.26 -13.77
N GLY A 188 -9.10 -19.05 -14.52
CA GLY A 188 -8.93 -19.65 -15.86
C GLY A 188 -8.69 -21.16 -15.85
N THR A 189 -8.33 -21.73 -14.69
CA THR A 189 -8.00 -23.16 -14.54
C THR A 189 -8.69 -23.84 -13.35
N THR A 190 -9.24 -23.06 -12.42
CA THR A 190 -9.92 -23.54 -11.21
C THR A 190 -11.20 -22.71 -10.99
N ASP A 191 -12.00 -23.06 -9.98
CA ASP A 191 -13.13 -22.23 -9.59
C ASP A 191 -12.63 -20.96 -8.87
N GLU A 192 -13.25 -19.81 -9.18
CA GLU A 192 -12.92 -18.52 -8.53
C GLU A 192 -13.14 -18.58 -7.02
N ASN A 193 -12.36 -17.80 -6.26
CA ASN A 193 -12.50 -17.66 -4.81
C ASN A 193 -12.46 -19.00 -4.05
N THR A 194 -11.60 -19.90 -4.50
CA THR A 194 -11.35 -21.20 -3.85
C THR A 194 -9.91 -21.30 -3.34
N LEU A 195 -9.71 -22.16 -2.35
CA LEU A 195 -8.36 -22.43 -1.82
C LEU A 195 -7.48 -23.09 -2.89
N GLU A 196 -8.07 -23.95 -3.71
CA GLU A 196 -7.42 -24.61 -4.85
C GLU A 196 -6.95 -23.59 -5.89
N GLY A 197 -7.79 -22.59 -6.21
CA GLY A 197 -7.45 -21.50 -7.12
C GLY A 197 -6.33 -20.64 -6.59
N ALA A 198 -6.34 -20.34 -5.31
CA ALA A 198 -5.27 -19.60 -4.65
C ALA A 198 -3.94 -20.36 -4.68
N LYS A 199 -3.95 -21.66 -4.38
CA LYS A 199 -2.77 -22.54 -4.48
C LYS A 199 -2.21 -22.60 -5.90
N ALA A 200 -3.09 -22.70 -6.90
CA ALA A 200 -2.69 -22.71 -8.31
C ALA A 200 -2.03 -21.38 -8.72
N ALA A 201 -2.60 -20.23 -8.29
CA ALA A 201 -2.00 -18.92 -8.55
C ALA A 201 -0.59 -18.79 -7.96
N VAL A 202 -0.41 -19.20 -6.70
CA VAL A 202 0.89 -19.17 -6.02
C VAL A 202 1.88 -20.13 -6.70
N ALA A 203 1.46 -21.31 -7.07
CA ALA A 203 2.28 -22.26 -7.81
C ALA A 203 2.71 -21.74 -9.19
N ALA A 204 1.86 -20.93 -9.83
CA ALA A 204 2.18 -20.23 -11.07
C ALA A 204 3.08 -18.99 -10.89
N GLY A 205 3.45 -18.64 -9.66
CA GLY A 205 4.39 -17.55 -9.34
C GLY A 205 3.74 -16.22 -8.98
N ALA A 206 2.46 -16.20 -8.57
CA ALA A 206 1.81 -15.01 -8.04
C ALA A 206 2.46 -14.57 -6.73
N ASP A 207 2.68 -13.27 -6.58
CA ASP A 207 3.19 -12.63 -5.37
C ASP A 207 2.07 -12.32 -4.37
N ALA A 208 0.85 -12.23 -4.88
CA ALA A 208 -0.35 -12.00 -4.09
C ALA A 208 -1.53 -12.80 -4.64
N VAL A 209 -2.49 -13.10 -3.77
CA VAL A 209 -3.81 -13.63 -4.12
C VAL A 209 -4.85 -12.63 -3.66
N GLU A 210 -5.73 -12.28 -4.57
CA GLU A 210 -6.88 -11.45 -4.26
C GLU A 210 -8.09 -12.35 -4.01
N ASN A 211 -8.92 -11.98 -3.05
CA ASN A 211 -10.17 -12.66 -2.72
C ASN A 211 -11.18 -11.70 -2.09
N ASP A 212 -12.45 -12.04 -2.27
CA ASP A 212 -13.59 -11.25 -1.82
C ASP A 212 -14.19 -11.85 -0.56
N ILE A 213 -14.55 -11.03 0.45
CA ILE A 213 -15.13 -11.52 1.69
C ILE A 213 -16.51 -10.96 2.00
N TYR A 214 -17.36 -11.87 2.54
CA TYR A 214 -18.63 -11.56 3.19
C TYR A 214 -18.67 -12.14 4.61
N MET A 215 -19.58 -11.63 5.43
CA MET A 215 -19.81 -12.10 6.79
C MET A 215 -21.10 -12.92 6.87
N THR A 216 -21.05 -14.14 7.39
CA THR A 216 -22.22 -14.97 7.65
C THR A 216 -23.03 -14.45 8.85
N THR A 217 -24.29 -14.93 9.02
CA THR A 217 -25.16 -14.56 10.15
C THR A 217 -24.57 -14.94 11.52
N ASP A 218 -23.79 -16.01 11.57
CA ASP A 218 -23.09 -16.50 12.77
C ASP A 218 -21.61 -16.02 12.85
N ARG A 219 -21.31 -14.87 12.17
CA ARG A 219 -20.05 -14.14 12.29
C ARG A 219 -18.81 -14.94 11.89
N HIS A 220 -18.80 -15.47 10.66
CA HIS A 220 -17.60 -16.01 10.02
C HIS A 220 -17.34 -15.26 8.72
N LEU A 221 -16.07 -15.04 8.40
CA LEU A 221 -15.66 -14.48 7.11
C LEU A 221 -15.51 -15.62 6.10
N VAL A 222 -16.28 -15.54 5.03
CA VAL A 222 -16.30 -16.54 3.94
C VAL A 222 -15.92 -15.85 2.63
N ILE A 223 -15.33 -16.63 1.73
CA ILE A 223 -14.77 -16.10 0.48
C ILE A 223 -15.75 -16.33 -0.67
N MET A 224 -16.26 -15.22 -1.22
CA MET A 224 -17.25 -15.21 -2.30
C MET A 224 -17.28 -13.82 -2.95
N HIS A 225 -17.38 -13.76 -4.29
CA HIS A 225 -17.47 -12.48 -4.99
C HIS A 225 -18.86 -11.86 -4.95
N ASP A 226 -19.89 -12.64 -5.27
CA ASP A 226 -21.26 -12.12 -5.39
C ASP A 226 -21.97 -12.13 -4.02
N ALA A 227 -22.88 -11.20 -3.82
CA ALA A 227 -23.76 -11.21 -2.64
C ALA A 227 -24.68 -12.43 -2.58
N THR A 228 -24.89 -13.09 -3.73
CA THR A 228 -25.67 -14.34 -3.81
C THR A 228 -24.78 -15.51 -4.22
N VAL A 229 -25.06 -16.69 -3.68
CA VAL A 229 -24.28 -17.91 -3.96
C VAL A 229 -24.65 -18.58 -5.30
N ASN A 230 -25.61 -18.02 -6.04
CA ASN A 230 -26.29 -18.67 -7.17
C ASN A 230 -25.36 -18.96 -8.37
N ARG A 231 -24.48 -18.03 -8.71
CA ARG A 231 -23.63 -18.12 -9.90
C ARG A 231 -22.55 -19.18 -9.76
N THR A 232 -21.86 -19.14 -8.64
CA THR A 232 -20.62 -19.92 -8.44
C THR A 232 -20.79 -21.17 -7.60
N THR A 233 -21.99 -21.42 -7.05
CA THR A 233 -22.24 -22.60 -6.20
C THR A 233 -23.49 -23.37 -6.59
N THR A 234 -23.69 -24.53 -5.95
CA THR A 234 -24.88 -25.40 -6.10
C THR A 234 -26.12 -24.86 -5.40
N GLY A 235 -26.00 -23.79 -4.60
CA GLY A 235 -27.10 -23.22 -3.82
C GLY A 235 -27.72 -21.97 -4.44
N THR A 236 -28.67 -21.39 -3.70
CA THR A 236 -29.34 -20.12 -4.03
C THR A 236 -29.55 -19.29 -2.78
N GLY A 237 -29.56 -17.96 -2.92
CA GLY A 237 -29.82 -17.03 -1.84
C GLY A 237 -28.65 -16.10 -1.53
N ASN A 238 -28.86 -15.21 -0.56
CA ASN A 238 -27.85 -14.23 -0.14
C ASN A 238 -26.91 -14.86 0.89
N ILE A 239 -25.60 -14.72 0.67
CA ILE A 239 -24.57 -15.31 1.52
C ILE A 239 -24.59 -14.74 2.95
N GLU A 240 -24.89 -13.45 3.13
CA GLU A 240 -24.98 -12.82 4.45
C GLU A 240 -26.26 -13.22 5.22
N SER A 241 -27.18 -13.94 4.57
CA SER A 241 -28.36 -14.54 5.24
C SER A 241 -28.15 -16.00 5.64
N MET A 242 -26.94 -16.55 5.42
CA MET A 242 -26.60 -17.93 5.72
C MET A 242 -25.68 -18.04 6.94
N THR A 243 -25.79 -19.17 7.65
CA THR A 243 -24.78 -19.57 8.64
C THR A 243 -23.58 -20.22 7.93
N LEU A 244 -22.44 -20.29 8.61
CA LEU A 244 -21.27 -21.01 8.10
C LEU A 244 -21.61 -22.47 7.72
N ALA A 245 -22.40 -23.16 8.54
CA ALA A 245 -22.83 -24.53 8.24
C ALA A 245 -23.59 -24.64 6.91
N GLN A 246 -24.47 -23.67 6.62
CA GLN A 246 -25.19 -23.63 5.34
C GLN A 246 -24.24 -23.33 4.17
N VAL A 247 -23.31 -22.38 4.33
CA VAL A 247 -22.29 -22.07 3.30
C VAL A 247 -21.40 -23.28 3.03
N ARG A 248 -20.99 -24.01 4.05
CA ARG A 248 -20.13 -25.22 3.92
C ARG A 248 -20.84 -26.40 3.25
N ALA A 249 -22.17 -26.45 3.26
CA ALA A 249 -22.94 -27.43 2.52
C ALA A 249 -22.96 -27.19 1.00
N LEU A 250 -22.60 -25.98 0.56
CA LEU A 250 -22.52 -25.62 -0.86
C LEU A 250 -21.25 -26.18 -1.50
N LYS A 251 -21.35 -26.41 -2.80
CA LYS A 251 -20.21 -26.79 -3.65
C LYS A 251 -20.04 -25.79 -4.75
N THR A 252 -18.78 -25.43 -5.05
CA THR A 252 -18.47 -24.51 -6.17
C THR A 252 -18.69 -25.20 -7.53
N LYS A 253 -18.86 -24.42 -8.56
CA LYS A 253 -19.04 -24.87 -9.95
C LYS A 253 -17.88 -24.38 -10.81
N PRO A 254 -17.39 -25.22 -11.75
CA PRO A 254 -17.86 -26.58 -12.07
C PRO A 254 -17.20 -27.68 -11.22
N SER A 255 -16.17 -27.36 -10.40
CA SER A 255 -15.25 -28.37 -9.82
C SER A 255 -15.74 -29.02 -8.54
N GLY A 256 -16.76 -28.49 -7.87
CA GLY A 256 -17.31 -29.07 -6.65
C GLY A 256 -16.47 -28.88 -5.39
N TYR A 257 -15.62 -27.86 -5.34
CA TYR A 257 -14.86 -27.50 -4.15
C TYR A 257 -15.77 -26.94 -3.04
N SER A 258 -15.24 -26.79 -1.87
CA SER A 258 -15.95 -26.13 -0.76
C SER A 258 -15.75 -24.62 -0.82
N VAL A 259 -16.77 -23.84 -0.45
CA VAL A 259 -16.61 -22.41 -0.22
C VAL A 259 -15.70 -22.22 1.01
N PRO A 260 -14.53 -21.56 0.87
CA PRO A 260 -13.57 -21.45 1.97
C PRO A 260 -13.94 -20.32 2.93
N THR A 261 -13.44 -20.44 4.16
CA THR A 261 -13.36 -19.35 5.12
C THR A 261 -12.06 -18.58 4.93
N LEU A 262 -12.02 -17.32 5.41
CA LEU A 262 -10.78 -16.53 5.41
C LEU A 262 -9.70 -17.17 6.30
N GLN A 263 -10.08 -17.81 7.40
CA GLN A 263 -9.14 -18.52 8.29
C GLN A 263 -8.45 -19.70 7.58
N GLU A 264 -9.11 -20.40 6.69
CA GLU A 264 -8.50 -21.48 5.88
C GLU A 264 -7.45 -20.92 4.92
N PHE A 265 -7.70 -19.74 4.32
CA PHE A 265 -6.70 -19.03 3.51
C PHE A 265 -5.49 -18.61 4.35
N PHE A 266 -5.71 -18.02 5.51
CA PHE A 266 -4.63 -17.63 6.40
C PHE A 266 -3.80 -18.84 6.84
N ALA A 267 -4.43 -19.94 7.22
CA ALA A 267 -3.74 -21.16 7.62
C ALA A 267 -2.87 -21.75 6.51
N GLU A 268 -3.36 -21.75 5.26
CA GLU A 268 -2.64 -22.28 4.10
C GLU A 268 -1.38 -21.48 3.75
N PHE A 269 -1.47 -20.12 3.85
CA PHE A 269 -0.43 -19.25 3.34
C PHE A 269 0.40 -18.55 4.43
N LYS A 270 0.12 -18.79 5.72
CA LYS A 270 0.88 -18.23 6.84
C LYS A 270 2.37 -18.50 6.70
N GLY A 271 3.18 -17.43 6.78
CA GLY A 271 4.63 -17.49 6.69
C GLY A 271 5.18 -17.77 5.28
N ARG A 272 4.33 -17.91 4.27
CA ARG A 272 4.74 -17.93 2.86
C ARG A 272 4.95 -16.51 2.35
N ASN A 273 5.76 -16.38 1.31
CA ASN A 273 6.05 -15.07 0.67
C ASN A 273 4.90 -14.64 -0.28
N VAL A 274 3.68 -14.60 0.24
CA VAL A 274 2.44 -14.28 -0.49
C VAL A 274 1.65 -13.27 0.31
N THR A 275 1.07 -12.28 -0.35
CA THR A 275 0.18 -11.29 0.26
C THR A 275 -1.27 -11.58 -0.12
N HIS A 276 -2.18 -11.43 0.84
CA HIS A 276 -3.62 -11.49 0.60
C HIS A 276 -4.16 -10.09 0.36
N PHE A 277 -4.69 -9.85 -0.84
CA PHE A 277 -5.53 -8.70 -1.13
C PHE A 277 -6.97 -9.07 -0.82
N ILE A 278 -7.51 -8.53 0.26
CA ILE A 278 -8.84 -8.88 0.76
C ILE A 278 -9.83 -7.78 0.38
N GLU A 279 -10.76 -8.08 -0.55
CA GLU A 279 -11.82 -7.15 -0.89
C GLU A 279 -12.97 -7.25 0.10
N LEU A 280 -13.27 -6.13 0.78
CA LEU A 280 -14.42 -5.99 1.68
C LEU A 280 -15.67 -5.71 0.84
N LYS A 281 -16.47 -6.76 0.56
CA LYS A 281 -17.71 -6.66 -0.23
C LYS A 281 -18.92 -6.28 0.61
N SER A 282 -18.96 -6.71 1.88
CA SER A 282 -20.06 -6.43 2.78
C SER A 282 -20.10 -4.95 3.19
N ALA A 283 -21.28 -4.36 3.14
CA ALA A 283 -21.54 -3.02 3.69
C ALA A 283 -21.71 -3.03 5.23
N SER A 284 -21.78 -4.20 5.86
CA SER A 284 -21.93 -4.35 7.30
C SER A 284 -20.78 -3.69 8.06
N ALA A 285 -21.09 -2.86 9.06
CA ALA A 285 -20.08 -2.28 9.93
C ALA A 285 -19.33 -3.33 10.77
N GLY A 286 -19.88 -4.53 10.91
CA GLY A 286 -19.31 -5.65 11.67
C GLY A 286 -18.16 -6.36 10.99
N ILE A 287 -17.96 -6.19 9.66
CA ILE A 287 -16.96 -6.94 8.93
C ILE A 287 -15.52 -6.56 9.32
N VAL A 288 -15.25 -5.26 9.52
CA VAL A 288 -13.90 -4.78 9.89
C VAL A 288 -13.49 -5.22 11.30
N PRO A 289 -14.32 -5.09 12.35
CA PRO A 289 -14.02 -5.67 13.66
C PRO A 289 -13.77 -7.18 13.61
N LEU A 290 -14.58 -7.93 12.84
CA LEU A 290 -14.39 -9.38 12.69
C LEU A 290 -13.10 -9.72 11.94
N LEU A 291 -12.76 -8.97 10.88
CA LEU A 291 -11.49 -9.13 10.18
C LEU A 291 -10.31 -8.90 11.14
N LYS A 292 -10.40 -7.89 12.01
CA LYS A 292 -9.37 -7.65 13.04
C LYS A 292 -9.19 -8.86 13.95
N GLU A 293 -10.28 -9.41 14.47
CA GLU A 293 -10.26 -10.60 15.33
C GLU A 293 -9.58 -11.79 14.61
N GLU A 294 -9.93 -12.01 13.33
CA GLU A 294 -9.35 -13.10 12.53
C GLU A 294 -7.88 -12.89 12.22
N LEU A 295 -7.45 -11.67 11.90
CA LEU A 295 -6.04 -11.33 11.68
C LEU A 295 -5.19 -11.50 12.93
N GLU A 296 -5.70 -11.10 14.09
CA GLU A 296 -5.02 -11.26 15.37
C GLU A 296 -4.86 -12.73 15.73
N LYS A 297 -5.91 -13.52 15.57
CA LYS A 297 -5.89 -14.96 15.80
C LYS A 297 -4.92 -15.69 14.86
N ALA A 298 -4.89 -15.33 13.59
CA ALA A 298 -4.01 -15.95 12.61
C ALA A 298 -2.55 -15.47 12.72
N GLY A 299 -2.31 -14.23 13.17
CA GLY A 299 -0.98 -13.63 13.25
C GLY A 299 -0.35 -13.41 11.87
N VAL A 300 -1.11 -12.86 10.91
CA VAL A 300 -0.73 -12.68 9.49
C VAL A 300 -0.88 -11.24 9.00
N LYS A 301 -0.89 -10.27 9.90
CA LYS A 301 -1.08 -8.86 9.55
C LYS A 301 -0.04 -8.35 8.52
N ASP A 302 1.17 -8.87 8.57
CA ASP A 302 2.26 -8.56 7.62
C ASP A 302 2.09 -9.22 6.24
N GLN A 303 1.01 -9.95 6.02
CA GLN A 303 0.68 -10.60 4.75
C GLN A 303 -0.65 -10.11 4.14
N VAL A 304 -1.24 -9.01 4.65
CA VAL A 304 -2.57 -8.57 4.26
C VAL A 304 -2.61 -7.12 3.78
N VAL A 305 -3.37 -6.91 2.72
CA VAL A 305 -3.82 -5.61 2.23
C VAL A 305 -5.34 -5.67 2.11
N ALA A 306 -6.05 -4.65 2.59
CA ALA A 306 -7.49 -4.54 2.42
C ALA A 306 -7.83 -3.65 1.21
N ILE A 307 -8.79 -4.07 0.39
CA ILE A 307 -9.28 -3.27 -0.72
C ILE A 307 -10.81 -3.21 -0.68
N SER A 308 -11.42 -2.19 -1.24
CA SER A 308 -12.88 -2.10 -1.35
C SER A 308 -13.32 -1.01 -2.30
N PHE A 309 -14.48 -1.19 -2.94
CA PHE A 309 -15.26 -0.12 -3.58
C PHE A 309 -16.05 0.72 -2.56
N LEU A 310 -16.15 0.25 -1.31
CA LEU A 310 -16.90 0.90 -0.25
C LEU A 310 -15.94 1.78 0.59
N GLY A 311 -15.90 3.09 0.31
CA GLY A 311 -15.05 4.05 1.03
C GLY A 311 -15.25 4.01 2.54
N ASP A 312 -16.48 3.80 3.03
CA ASP A 312 -16.76 3.67 4.46
C ASP A 312 -16.04 2.49 5.12
N GLN A 313 -15.87 1.38 4.41
CA GLN A 313 -15.12 0.24 4.93
C GLN A 313 -13.63 0.57 5.03
N LEU A 314 -13.08 1.28 4.06
CA LEU A 314 -11.69 1.72 4.10
C LEU A 314 -11.43 2.73 5.21
N ASN A 315 -12.37 3.65 5.45
CA ASN A 315 -12.31 4.56 6.59
C ASN A 315 -12.31 3.80 7.93
N ARG A 316 -13.17 2.77 8.06
CA ARG A 316 -13.16 1.88 9.23
C ARG A 316 -11.86 1.10 9.35
N MET A 317 -11.30 0.59 8.24
CA MET A 317 -9.98 -0.06 8.22
C MET A 317 -8.88 0.89 8.72
N THR A 318 -8.80 2.10 8.19
CA THR A 318 -7.81 3.11 8.60
C THR A 318 -7.90 3.43 10.09
N ALA A 319 -9.13 3.54 10.63
CA ALA A 319 -9.34 3.84 12.05
C ALA A 319 -9.03 2.64 12.98
N THR A 320 -9.28 1.41 12.53
CA THR A 320 -9.25 0.20 13.38
C THR A 320 -7.96 -0.58 13.25
N LEU A 321 -7.36 -0.59 12.06
CA LEU A 321 -6.19 -1.40 11.65
C LEU A 321 -5.19 -0.54 10.84
N PRO A 322 -4.61 0.52 11.42
CA PRO A 322 -3.67 1.39 10.69
C PRO A 322 -2.41 0.65 10.22
N GLU A 323 -2.08 -0.49 10.81
CA GLU A 323 -0.99 -1.36 10.39
C GLU A 323 -1.29 -2.15 9.11
N ILE A 324 -2.52 -2.14 8.61
CA ILE A 324 -2.91 -2.76 7.34
C ILE A 324 -3.06 -1.67 6.28
N SER A 325 -2.31 -1.80 5.20
CA SER A 325 -2.51 -0.92 4.05
C SER A 325 -3.85 -1.19 3.40
N ASN A 326 -4.49 -0.13 2.91
CA ASN A 326 -5.74 -0.25 2.19
C ASN A 326 -5.69 0.46 0.83
N GLY A 327 -6.58 0.05 -0.07
CA GLY A 327 -6.71 0.58 -1.41
C GLY A 327 -8.18 0.75 -1.82
N PHE A 328 -8.52 1.95 -2.31
CA PHE A 328 -9.84 2.21 -2.88
C PHE A 328 -9.90 1.65 -4.31
N LEU A 329 -10.93 0.86 -4.58
CA LEU A 329 -11.25 0.36 -5.91
C LEU A 329 -12.21 1.32 -6.60
N ASN A 330 -11.90 1.69 -7.84
CA ASN A 330 -12.74 2.56 -8.64
C ASN A 330 -13.25 1.80 -9.87
N SER A 331 -14.53 1.89 -10.16
CA SER A 331 -15.12 1.22 -11.32
C SER A 331 -14.93 2.07 -12.59
N THR A 332 -14.96 1.41 -13.76
CA THR A 332 -14.94 2.11 -15.06
C THR A 332 -16.15 3.01 -15.26
N ALA A 333 -17.27 2.73 -14.61
CA ALA A 333 -18.47 3.57 -14.65
C ALA A 333 -18.27 4.90 -13.94
N ASP A 334 -17.44 4.93 -12.87
CA ASP A 334 -17.12 6.14 -12.11
C ASP A 334 -16.07 7.00 -12.81
N ASN A 335 -15.42 6.50 -13.87
CA ASN A 335 -14.40 7.22 -14.63
C ASN A 335 -14.97 8.16 -15.70
N ALA A 336 -16.31 8.26 -15.85
CA ALA A 336 -16.95 9.20 -16.77
C ALA A 336 -16.66 10.67 -16.42
N ASP A 337 -16.37 10.96 -15.13
CA ASP A 337 -15.88 12.25 -14.65
C ASP A 337 -14.59 12.05 -13.82
N LEU A 338 -13.46 12.43 -14.43
CA LEU A 338 -12.14 12.32 -13.78
C LEU A 338 -12.08 13.11 -12.46
N GLY A 339 -12.73 14.27 -12.40
CA GLY A 339 -12.75 15.11 -11.19
C GLY A 339 -13.50 14.43 -10.04
N VAL A 340 -14.60 13.72 -10.33
CA VAL A 340 -15.33 12.92 -9.33
C VAL A 340 -14.47 11.74 -8.86
N SER A 341 -13.88 11.02 -9.79
CA SER A 341 -13.00 9.88 -9.49
C SER A 341 -11.82 10.28 -8.61
N LEU A 342 -11.14 11.38 -8.94
CA LEU A 342 -10.02 11.89 -8.14
C LEU A 342 -10.46 12.32 -6.73
N ARG A 343 -11.60 13.01 -6.60
CA ARG A 343 -12.15 13.36 -5.28
C ARG A 343 -12.46 12.12 -4.45
N ASN A 344 -13.07 11.10 -5.05
CA ASN A 344 -13.40 9.85 -4.36
C ASN A 344 -12.13 9.14 -3.86
N ILE A 345 -11.09 9.08 -4.69
CA ILE A 345 -9.78 8.53 -4.31
C ILE A 345 -9.15 9.33 -3.16
N LEU A 346 -9.13 10.65 -3.27
CA LEU A 346 -8.54 11.53 -2.23
C LEU A 346 -9.30 11.46 -0.90
N ASN A 347 -10.61 11.27 -0.93
CA ASN A 347 -11.44 11.16 0.28
C ASN A 347 -11.37 9.77 0.92
N ALA A 348 -11.06 8.73 0.16
CA ALA A 348 -10.99 7.35 0.64
C ALA A 348 -9.58 6.94 1.13
N THR A 349 -8.57 7.76 0.88
CA THR A 349 -7.17 7.53 1.26
C THR A 349 -6.62 8.63 2.15
#